data_596d32f05fe0e3c283f05fda3540424c
#
_entry.id   596d32f05fe0e3c283f05fda3540424c
#
_cell.length_a   1.000
_cell.length_b   1.000
_cell.length_c   1.000
_cell.angle_alpha   90.00
_cell.angle_beta   90.00
_cell.angle_gamma   90.00
#
_symmetry.space_group_name_H-M   'P 1'
#
loop_
_entity.id
_entity.type
_entity.pdbx_description
1 polymer ?
#
loop_
_entity_poly.entity_id
_entity_poly.type
_entity_poly.pdbx_seq_one_letter_code
_entity_poly.pdbx_strand_id
1 'polypeptide(L)'
;MDHTLALIMKSQQGDKEARDTVFKENAGLVYSMAKRFAGRSVEMEDIVQIGSIGLLKAIDRFDISYDVKFSTYAVPMIIGEIRRYLRDDGMLKVSRNLKENCARIYSAREALEKELGREPILEEVAKATELSVDEVVMSMESGAEV
;
A
#
# COMPACT_ATOMS: atom_id res chain seq x y z
N MET A 1 34.34 4.70 6.14
CA MET A 1 32.96 4.49 6.58
C MET A 1 32.00 5.03 5.52
N ASP A 2 30.97 4.27 5.20
CA ASP A 2 29.96 4.68 4.25
C ASP A 2 29.28 5.97 4.71
N HIS A 3 28.96 6.86 3.76
CA HIS A 3 28.27 8.12 4.01
C HIS A 3 26.97 7.91 4.81
N THR A 4 26.15 6.94 4.40
CA THR A 4 24.90 6.61 5.06
C THR A 4 25.11 6.15 6.50
N LEU A 5 26.08 5.28 6.73
CA LEU A 5 26.40 4.80 8.08
C LEU A 5 26.86 5.92 8.99
N ALA A 6 27.68 6.83 8.49
CA ALA A 6 28.14 7.98 9.27
C ALA A 6 26.97 8.85 9.72
N LEU A 7 26.01 9.10 8.83
CA LEU A 7 24.82 9.89 9.15
C LEU A 7 23.90 9.16 10.13
N ILE A 8 23.75 7.84 9.99
CA ILE A 8 22.95 7.04 10.91
C ILE A 8 23.54 7.08 12.32
N MET A 9 24.86 6.99 12.44
CA MET A 9 25.53 7.12 13.74
C MET A 9 25.19 8.45 14.40
N LYS A 10 25.29 9.54 13.66
CA LYS A 10 24.96 10.87 14.19
C LYS A 10 23.49 10.98 14.57
N SER A 11 22.60 10.44 13.73
CA SER A 11 21.17 10.40 13.99
C SER A 11 20.86 9.69 15.31
N GLN A 12 21.49 8.55 15.53
CA GLN A 12 21.26 7.74 16.74
C GLN A 12 21.82 8.40 17.99
N GLN A 13 22.71 9.35 17.82
CA GLN A 13 23.25 10.17 18.92
C GLN A 13 22.41 11.42 19.20
N GLY A 14 21.33 11.61 18.44
CA GLY A 14 20.40 12.71 18.65
C GLY A 14 20.45 13.83 17.62
N ASP A 15 21.25 13.68 16.56
CA ASP A 15 21.35 14.69 15.50
C ASP A 15 20.15 14.58 14.55
N LYS A 16 19.21 15.49 14.68
CA LYS A 16 17.98 15.52 13.88
C LYS A 16 18.24 15.84 12.42
N GLU A 17 19.21 16.67 12.12
CA GLU A 17 19.56 17.01 10.74
C GLU A 17 20.12 15.79 10.01
N ALA A 18 20.94 14.99 10.68
CA ALA A 18 21.47 13.76 10.12
C ALA A 18 20.34 12.77 9.83
N ARG A 19 19.36 12.66 10.75
CA ARG A 19 18.19 11.81 10.57
C ARG A 19 17.37 12.21 9.35
N ASP A 20 17.12 13.51 9.21
CA ASP A 20 16.36 14.03 8.07
C ASP A 20 17.11 13.81 6.75
N THR A 21 18.44 13.95 6.77
CA THR A 21 19.24 13.73 5.57
C THR A 21 19.18 12.27 5.11
N VAL A 22 19.33 11.33 6.05
CA VAL A 22 19.22 9.90 5.73
C VAL A 22 17.83 9.58 5.18
N PHE A 23 16.79 10.14 5.80
CA PHE A 23 15.44 9.94 5.35
C PHE A 23 15.25 10.43 3.90
N LYS A 24 15.68 11.66 3.61
CA LYS A 24 15.53 12.24 2.27
C LYS A 24 16.32 11.45 1.22
N GLU A 25 17.54 11.05 1.54
CA GLU A 25 18.38 10.29 0.63
C GLU A 25 17.83 8.89 0.32
N ASN A 26 17.01 8.34 1.21
CA ASN A 26 16.45 7.00 1.07
C ASN A 26 14.94 6.99 0.80
N ALA A 27 14.33 8.16 0.62
CA ALA A 27 12.89 8.26 0.35
C ALA A 27 12.47 7.49 -0.90
N GLY A 28 13.37 7.36 -1.88
CA GLY A 28 13.11 6.57 -3.08
C GLY A 28 12.80 5.11 -2.80
N LEU A 29 13.35 4.54 -1.73
CA LEU A 29 13.04 3.18 -1.31
C LEU A 29 11.57 3.04 -0.91
N VAL A 30 11.06 4.06 -0.20
CA VAL A 30 9.66 4.08 0.22
C VAL A 30 8.74 4.09 -0.99
N TYR A 31 9.01 4.97 -1.96
CA TYR A 31 8.22 5.04 -3.19
C TYR A 31 8.26 3.74 -3.98
N SER A 32 9.45 3.14 -4.11
CA SER A 32 9.61 1.87 -4.84
C SER A 32 8.79 0.75 -4.20
N MET A 33 8.78 0.68 -2.88
CA MET A 33 8.00 -0.34 -2.16
C MET A 33 6.51 -0.02 -2.19
N ALA A 34 6.14 1.26 -2.04
CA ALA A 34 4.74 1.68 -2.05
C ALA A 34 4.05 1.36 -3.37
N LYS A 35 4.75 1.48 -4.49
CA LYS A 35 4.20 1.16 -5.81
C LYS A 35 3.68 -0.27 -5.91
N ARG A 36 4.28 -1.21 -5.18
CA ARG A 36 3.86 -2.62 -5.19
C ARG A 36 2.48 -2.81 -4.58
N PHE A 37 2.06 -1.90 -3.72
CA PHE A 37 0.80 -2.00 -2.99
C PHE A 37 -0.27 -1.02 -3.48
N ALA A 38 0.11 -0.05 -4.33
CA ALA A 38 -0.82 0.95 -4.83
C ALA A 38 -1.85 0.34 -5.80
N GLY A 39 -3.03 0.92 -5.86
CA GLY A 39 -4.08 0.49 -6.79
C GLY A 39 -5.02 -0.57 -6.25
N ARG A 40 -4.88 -0.98 -4.99
CA ARG A 40 -5.75 -1.98 -4.37
C ARG A 40 -6.67 -1.36 -3.33
N SER A 41 -7.39 -0.31 -3.70
CA SER A 41 -8.31 0.42 -2.83
C SER A 41 -7.61 1.26 -1.75
N VAL A 42 -6.29 1.43 -1.86
CA VAL A 42 -5.50 2.26 -0.94
C VAL A 42 -4.73 3.28 -1.77
N GLU A 43 -4.78 4.54 -1.34
CA GLU A 43 -4.11 5.61 -2.05
C GLU A 43 -2.59 5.56 -1.84
N MET A 44 -1.85 5.91 -2.88
CA MET A 44 -0.39 5.94 -2.87
C MET A 44 0.15 6.81 -1.74
N GLU A 45 -0.48 7.97 -1.51
CA GLU A 45 -0.05 8.89 -0.46
C GLU A 45 -0.08 8.28 0.94
N ASP A 46 -1.14 7.51 1.24
CA ASP A 46 -1.29 6.84 2.53
C ASP A 46 -0.20 5.78 2.70
N ILE A 47 0.05 5.01 1.63
CA ILE A 47 1.08 3.96 1.67
C ILE A 47 2.47 4.58 1.86
N VAL A 48 2.75 5.70 1.19
CA VAL A 48 4.03 6.40 1.34
C VAL A 48 4.21 6.90 2.76
N GLN A 49 3.19 7.46 3.39
CA GLN A 49 3.27 7.91 4.78
C GLN A 49 3.57 6.75 5.72
N ILE A 50 2.90 5.62 5.55
CA ILE A 50 3.13 4.44 6.39
C ILE A 50 4.52 3.85 6.14
N GLY A 51 4.93 3.75 4.88
CA GLY A 51 6.27 3.30 4.52
C GLY A 51 7.36 4.19 5.08
N SER A 52 7.10 5.50 5.14
CA SER A 52 8.04 6.47 5.73
C SER A 52 8.26 6.22 7.22
N ILE A 53 7.23 5.78 7.94
CA ILE A 53 7.36 5.38 9.35
C ILE A 53 8.32 4.18 9.45
N GLY A 54 8.20 3.21 8.53
CA GLY A 54 9.10 2.07 8.48
C GLY A 54 10.54 2.47 8.23
N LEU A 55 10.75 3.44 7.34
CA LEU A 55 12.09 3.96 7.05
C LEU A 55 12.67 4.65 8.28
N LEU A 56 11.91 5.49 8.98
CA LEU A 56 12.35 6.16 10.19
C LEU A 56 12.73 5.16 11.30
N LYS A 57 11.92 4.11 11.46
CA LYS A 57 12.23 3.05 12.42
C LYS A 57 13.52 2.33 12.04
N ALA A 58 13.75 2.12 10.75
CA ALA A 58 14.98 1.49 10.27
C ALA A 58 16.21 2.35 10.61
N ILE A 59 16.11 3.67 10.40
CA ILE A 59 17.20 4.60 10.74
C ILE A 59 17.50 4.53 12.23
N ASP A 60 16.49 4.55 13.07
CA ASP A 60 16.63 4.58 14.52
C ASP A 60 17.16 3.28 15.11
N ARG A 61 16.83 2.15 14.48
CA ARG A 61 17.14 0.81 15.01
C ARG A 61 18.26 0.07 14.31
N PHE A 62 18.81 0.64 13.22
CA PHE A 62 19.87 -0.02 12.48
C PHE A 62 21.10 -0.24 13.35
N ASP A 63 21.61 -1.46 13.38
CA ASP A 63 22.83 -1.81 14.09
C ASP A 63 24.01 -1.69 13.13
N ILE A 64 24.81 -0.64 13.34
CA ILE A 64 25.95 -0.33 12.47
C ILE A 64 27.07 -1.38 12.55
N SER A 65 27.01 -2.27 13.55
CA SER A 65 28.00 -3.35 13.66
C SER A 65 27.70 -4.50 12.68
N TYR A 66 26.50 -4.55 12.11
CA TYR A 66 26.16 -5.55 11.11
C TYR A 66 26.84 -5.22 9.78
N ASP A 67 27.37 -6.25 9.13
CA ASP A 67 28.04 -6.08 7.84
C ASP A 67 27.04 -6.23 6.71
N VAL A 68 26.02 -5.37 6.71
CA VAL A 68 24.99 -5.30 5.67
C VAL A 68 24.73 -3.85 5.31
N LYS A 69 24.28 -3.63 4.09
CA LYS A 69 23.88 -2.29 3.63
C LYS A 69 22.61 -1.86 4.34
N PHE A 70 22.50 -0.56 4.63
CA PHE A 70 21.32 -0.02 5.27
C PHE A 70 20.04 -0.35 4.48
N SER A 71 20.08 -0.26 3.14
CA SER A 71 18.91 -0.57 2.30
C SER A 71 18.42 -2.00 2.49
N THR A 72 19.34 -2.96 2.70
CA THR A 72 18.99 -4.36 2.97
C THR A 72 18.16 -4.50 4.23
N TYR A 73 18.47 -3.69 5.24
CA TYR A 73 17.71 -3.67 6.49
C TYR A 73 16.42 -2.85 6.38
N ALA A 74 16.47 -1.72 5.68
CA ALA A 74 15.34 -0.77 5.61
C ALA A 74 14.17 -1.33 4.81
N VAL A 75 14.40 -2.01 3.70
CA VAL A 75 13.32 -2.51 2.83
C VAL A 75 12.33 -3.41 3.57
N PRO A 76 12.75 -4.45 4.33
CA PRO A 76 11.81 -5.25 5.10
C PRO A 76 11.04 -4.45 6.15
N MET A 77 11.66 -3.44 6.74
CA MET A 77 11.01 -2.56 7.73
C MET A 77 9.90 -1.74 7.09
N ILE A 78 10.17 -1.19 5.91
CA ILE A 78 9.19 -0.42 5.14
C ILE A 78 8.02 -1.31 4.74
N ILE A 79 8.30 -2.46 4.17
CA ILE A 79 7.28 -3.43 3.74
C ILE A 79 6.46 -3.91 4.93
N GLY A 80 7.11 -4.18 6.06
CA GLY A 80 6.44 -4.64 7.28
C GLY A 80 5.41 -3.65 7.79
N GLU A 81 5.74 -2.35 7.78
CA GLU A 81 4.80 -1.31 8.20
C GLU A 81 3.62 -1.21 7.23
N ILE A 82 3.89 -1.26 5.93
CA ILE A 82 2.83 -1.20 4.93
C ILE A 82 1.87 -2.39 5.07
N ARG A 83 2.40 -3.61 5.22
CA ARG A 83 1.58 -4.82 5.38
C ARG A 83 0.75 -4.77 6.64
N ARG A 84 1.32 -4.27 7.74
CA ARG A 84 0.58 -4.12 8.99
C ARG A 84 -0.58 -3.15 8.82
N TYR A 85 -0.34 -2.02 8.19
CA TYR A 85 -1.39 -1.03 7.90
C TYR A 85 -2.50 -1.64 7.06
N LEU A 86 -2.15 -2.36 5.99
CA LEU A 86 -3.13 -2.99 5.10
C LEU A 86 -3.95 -4.05 5.83
N ARG A 87 -3.31 -4.80 6.75
CA ARG A 87 -4.00 -5.84 7.52
C ARG A 87 -4.93 -5.25 8.58
N ASP A 88 -4.45 -4.27 9.34
CA ASP A 88 -5.18 -3.76 10.50
C ASP A 88 -6.14 -2.62 10.14
N ASP A 89 -5.63 -1.52 9.61
CA ASP A 89 -6.43 -0.33 9.32
C ASP A 89 -6.98 -0.32 7.90
N GLY A 90 -6.19 -0.80 6.95
CA GLY A 90 -6.58 -0.86 5.56
C GLY A 90 -7.74 -1.81 5.31
N MET A 91 -7.90 -2.85 6.13
CA MET A 91 -9.00 -3.80 5.98
C MET A 91 -10.37 -3.17 6.20
N LEU A 92 -10.49 -2.25 7.15
CA LEU A 92 -11.74 -1.54 7.38
C LEU A 92 -12.11 -0.66 6.19
N LYS A 93 -11.11 0.03 5.62
CA LYS A 93 -11.30 0.87 4.45
C LYS A 93 -11.65 0.03 3.22
N VAL A 94 -10.97 -1.09 3.03
CA VAL A 94 -11.25 -2.04 1.95
C VAL A 94 -12.66 -2.61 2.10
N SER A 95 -13.09 -2.94 3.33
CA SER A 95 -14.44 -3.41 3.60
C SER A 95 -15.50 -2.41 3.19
N ARG A 96 -15.30 -1.12 3.49
CA ARG A 96 -16.23 -0.07 3.07
C ARG A 96 -16.30 0.05 1.55
N ASN A 97 -15.14 0.04 0.89
CA ASN A 97 -15.06 0.10 -0.56
C ASN A 97 -15.73 -1.11 -1.21
N LEU A 98 -15.59 -2.29 -0.61
CA LEU A 98 -16.26 -3.50 -1.10
C LEU A 98 -17.79 -3.37 -1.05
N LYS A 99 -18.33 -2.80 0.02
CA LYS A 99 -19.78 -2.58 0.14
C LYS A 99 -20.28 -1.60 -0.93
N GLU A 100 -19.57 -0.49 -1.10
CA GLU A 100 -19.92 0.50 -2.14
C GLU A 100 -19.80 -0.11 -3.52
N ASN A 101 -18.77 -0.88 -3.77
CA ASN A 101 -18.56 -1.55 -5.04
C ASN A 101 -19.66 -2.60 -5.31
N CYS A 102 -20.08 -3.34 -4.30
CA CYS A 102 -21.18 -4.30 -4.43
C CYS A 102 -22.47 -3.62 -4.91
N ALA A 103 -22.81 -2.47 -4.32
CA ALA A 103 -24.00 -1.71 -4.71
C ALA A 103 -23.91 -1.23 -6.17
N ARG A 104 -22.73 -0.72 -6.56
CA ARG A 104 -22.47 -0.26 -7.93
C ARG A 104 -22.57 -1.42 -8.94
N ILE A 105 -21.98 -2.55 -8.58
CA ILE A 105 -21.96 -3.74 -9.42
C ILE A 105 -23.39 -4.26 -9.61
N TYR A 106 -24.18 -4.33 -8.55
CA TYR A 106 -25.55 -4.79 -8.60
C TYR A 106 -26.38 -3.92 -9.55
N SER A 107 -26.28 -2.60 -9.40
CA SER A 107 -27.01 -1.66 -10.27
C SER A 107 -26.56 -1.77 -11.72
N ALA A 108 -25.26 -1.90 -11.96
CA ALA A 108 -24.71 -2.05 -13.31
C ALA A 108 -25.17 -3.35 -13.97
N ARG A 109 -25.18 -4.45 -13.22
CA ARG A 109 -25.64 -5.74 -13.72
C ARG A 109 -27.11 -5.71 -14.14
N GLU A 110 -27.97 -5.10 -13.32
CA GLU A 110 -29.38 -4.97 -13.66
C GLU A 110 -29.59 -4.17 -14.94
N ALA A 111 -28.90 -3.03 -15.06
CA ALA A 111 -29.00 -2.18 -16.23
C ALA A 111 -28.52 -2.90 -17.49
N LEU A 112 -27.36 -3.56 -17.39
CA LEU A 112 -26.78 -4.29 -18.52
C LEU A 112 -27.63 -5.49 -18.94
N GLU A 113 -28.21 -6.20 -17.97
CA GLU A 113 -29.08 -7.34 -18.26
C GLU A 113 -30.33 -6.94 -19.07
N LYS A 114 -30.92 -5.81 -18.71
CA LYS A 114 -32.06 -5.25 -19.44
C LYS A 114 -31.65 -4.80 -20.84
N GLU A 115 -30.48 -4.16 -20.97
CA GLU A 115 -30.02 -3.68 -22.26
C GLU A 115 -29.58 -4.80 -23.19
N LEU A 116 -28.87 -5.81 -22.68
CA LEU A 116 -28.32 -6.89 -23.48
C LEU A 116 -29.29 -8.07 -23.67
N GLY A 117 -30.27 -8.22 -22.80
CA GLY A 117 -31.17 -9.36 -22.83
C GLY A 117 -30.54 -10.68 -22.39
N ARG A 118 -29.38 -10.60 -21.76
CA ARG A 118 -28.63 -11.73 -21.20
C ARG A 118 -27.82 -11.28 -20.00
N GLU A 119 -27.29 -12.23 -19.23
CA GLU A 119 -26.41 -11.92 -18.12
C GLU A 119 -25.11 -11.33 -18.65
N PRO A 120 -24.64 -10.18 -18.11
CA PRO A 120 -23.38 -9.58 -18.55
C PRO A 120 -22.18 -10.39 -18.05
N ILE A 121 -21.10 -10.36 -18.84
CA ILE A 121 -19.83 -10.97 -18.42
C ILE A 121 -19.06 -10.01 -17.50
N LEU A 122 -18.05 -10.52 -16.81
CA LEU A 122 -17.29 -9.74 -15.84
C LEU A 122 -16.67 -8.48 -16.46
N GLU A 123 -16.14 -8.59 -17.66
CA GLU A 123 -15.51 -7.47 -18.36
C GLU A 123 -16.51 -6.34 -18.65
N GLU A 124 -17.73 -6.68 -18.96
CA GLU A 124 -18.79 -5.71 -19.21
C GLU A 124 -19.18 -4.96 -17.94
N VAL A 125 -19.27 -5.69 -16.83
CA VAL A 125 -19.56 -5.10 -15.52
C VAL A 125 -18.38 -4.20 -15.07
N ALA A 126 -17.16 -4.66 -15.26
CA ALA A 126 -15.96 -3.89 -14.90
C ALA A 126 -15.92 -2.56 -15.66
N LYS A 127 -16.19 -2.61 -16.96
CA LYS A 127 -16.21 -1.41 -17.79
C LYS A 127 -17.31 -0.43 -17.37
N ALA A 128 -18.50 -0.94 -17.08
CA ALA A 128 -19.65 -0.11 -16.68
C ALA A 128 -19.45 0.56 -15.31
N THR A 129 -18.72 -0.10 -14.39
CA THR A 129 -18.46 0.41 -13.05
C THR A 129 -17.14 1.15 -12.91
N GLU A 130 -16.32 1.14 -13.96
CA GLU A 130 -14.95 1.68 -13.95
C GLU A 130 -14.03 0.98 -12.93
N LEU A 131 -14.37 -0.25 -12.57
CA LEU A 131 -13.56 -1.09 -11.69
C LEU A 131 -12.73 -2.07 -12.52
N SER A 132 -11.67 -2.61 -11.93
CA SER A 132 -10.93 -3.71 -12.55
C SER A 132 -11.73 -5.01 -12.43
N VAL A 133 -11.43 -5.99 -13.27
CA VAL A 133 -12.07 -7.31 -13.17
C VAL A 133 -11.80 -7.93 -11.80
N ASP A 134 -10.58 -7.79 -11.28
CA ASP A 134 -10.21 -8.31 -9.95
C ASP A 134 -11.06 -7.67 -8.85
N GLU A 135 -11.29 -6.36 -8.91
CA GLU A 135 -12.14 -5.67 -7.94
C GLU A 135 -13.58 -6.13 -8.01
N VAL A 136 -14.10 -6.38 -9.23
CA VAL A 136 -15.44 -6.91 -9.41
C VAL A 136 -15.57 -8.30 -8.79
N VAL A 137 -14.60 -9.18 -9.05
CA VAL A 137 -14.60 -10.54 -8.49
C VAL A 137 -14.55 -10.52 -6.97
N MET A 138 -13.66 -9.73 -6.38
CA MET A 138 -13.54 -9.59 -4.93
C MET A 138 -14.84 -9.10 -4.30
N SER A 139 -15.48 -8.12 -4.92
CA SER A 139 -16.72 -7.54 -4.41
C SER A 139 -17.87 -8.53 -4.49
N MET A 140 -17.95 -9.29 -5.58
CA MET A 140 -18.99 -10.31 -5.76
C MET A 140 -18.85 -11.46 -4.76
N GLU A 141 -17.62 -11.90 -4.49
CA GLU A 141 -17.35 -12.94 -3.50
C GLU A 141 -17.75 -12.49 -2.10
N SER A 142 -17.45 -11.24 -1.73
CA SER A 142 -17.83 -10.67 -0.44
C SER A 142 -19.34 -10.51 -0.32
N GLY A 143 -20.00 -10.10 -1.40
CA GLY A 143 -21.45 -9.88 -1.42
C GLY A 143 -22.27 -11.16 -1.39
N ALA A 144 -21.70 -12.27 -1.78
CA ALA A 144 -22.40 -13.56 -1.82
C ALA A 144 -22.73 -14.12 -0.44
N GLU A 145 -22.10 -13.60 0.60
CA GLU A 145 -22.30 -14.04 1.98
C GLU A 145 -23.37 -13.25 2.74
N VAL A 146 -24.01 -12.30 2.10
CA VAL A 146 -25.01 -11.45 2.77
C VAL A 146 -26.42 -12.02 2.65
#